data_3f9af3ed20716b4c42d06e3cd38522df
#
_entry.id   3f9af3ed20716b4c42d06e3cd38522df
#
_cell.length_a   1.000
_cell.length_b   1.000
_cell.length_c   1.000
_cell.angle_alpha   90.00
_cell.angle_beta   90.00
_cell.angle_gamma   90.00
#
_symmetry.space_group_name_H-M   'P 1'
#
loop_
_entity.id
_entity.type
_entity.pdbx_description
1 polymer ?
#
loop_
_entity_poly.entity_id
_entity_poly.type
_entity_poly.pdbx_seq_one_letter_code
_entity_poly.pdbx_strand_id
1 'polypeptide(L)'
;DRRVMISAAGALTLFGLGHAAYMIVSGLPGWGAFLAIWAIQGMLYSSILTPAGRLLRKSAHAEDRPSVFAAQFALSHACWLVAYPVAGWVGSAFGMGTAMACLGVLALVGLLIALAVWPAEDPAEIGHIHRDLAPNHPHLKDHPVRNNQHRHTFVIDDEHRVWPTQG
;
A
#
# COMPACT_ATOMS: atom_id res chain seq x y z
N ASP A 1 -6.64 -6.81 -6.42
CA ASP A 1 -5.29 -6.37 -5.98
C ASP A 1 -5.20 -6.20 -4.46
N ARG A 2 -6.17 -5.53 -3.81
CA ARG A 2 -6.20 -5.33 -2.35
C ARG A 2 -6.03 -6.62 -1.55
N ARG A 3 -6.79 -7.68 -1.88
CA ARG A 3 -6.71 -8.96 -1.13
C ARG A 3 -5.32 -9.56 -1.18
N VAL A 4 -4.67 -9.54 -2.34
CA VAL A 4 -3.30 -10.06 -2.50
C VAL A 4 -2.32 -9.23 -1.68
N MET A 5 -2.39 -7.90 -1.76
CA MET A 5 -1.47 -7.00 -1.04
C MET A 5 -1.64 -7.10 0.47
N ILE A 6 -2.87 -7.09 0.97
CA ILE A 6 -3.14 -7.19 2.41
C ILE A 6 -2.75 -8.57 2.97
N SER A 7 -3.07 -9.66 2.25
CA SER A 7 -2.66 -11.00 2.71
C SER A 7 -1.15 -11.17 2.70
N ALA A 8 -0.46 -10.68 1.65
CA ALA A 8 1.00 -10.73 1.58
C ALA A 8 1.66 -9.85 2.66
N ALA A 9 1.12 -8.66 2.93
CA ALA A 9 1.61 -7.78 4.00
C ALA A 9 1.39 -8.40 5.38
N GLY A 10 0.24 -9.02 5.62
CA GLY A 10 -0.02 -9.78 6.85
C GLY A 10 0.94 -10.94 7.04
N ALA A 11 1.13 -11.75 6.00
CA ALA A 11 2.07 -12.86 6.03
C ALA A 11 3.51 -12.40 6.25
N LEU A 12 3.94 -11.32 5.56
CA LEU A 12 5.27 -10.72 5.74
C LEU A 12 5.48 -10.22 7.17
N THR A 13 4.49 -9.53 7.73
CA THR A 13 4.54 -9.01 9.11
C THR A 13 4.63 -10.15 10.13
N LEU A 14 3.76 -11.15 10.04
CA LEU A 14 3.75 -12.29 10.96
C LEU A 14 5.04 -13.11 10.85
N PHE A 15 5.49 -13.38 9.62
CA PHE A 15 6.74 -14.11 9.38
C PHE A 15 7.94 -13.32 9.90
N GLY A 16 7.99 -11.99 9.67
CA GLY A 16 9.06 -11.12 10.18
C GLY A 16 9.10 -11.06 11.70
N LEU A 17 7.96 -10.94 12.38
CA LEU A 17 7.85 -10.97 13.84
C LEU A 17 8.25 -12.36 14.41
N GLY A 18 7.83 -13.45 13.76
CA GLY A 18 8.23 -14.81 14.14
C GLY A 18 9.75 -15.00 13.99
N HIS A 19 10.34 -14.50 12.91
CA HIS A 19 11.80 -14.52 12.73
C HIS A 19 12.53 -13.69 13.79
N ALA A 20 12.00 -12.50 14.12
CA ALA A 20 12.56 -11.67 15.19
C ALA A 20 12.51 -12.38 16.54
N ALA A 21 11.39 -12.99 16.89
CA ALA A 21 11.25 -13.78 18.12
C ALA A 21 12.24 -14.96 18.17
N TYR A 22 12.40 -15.68 17.06
CA TYR A 22 13.41 -16.73 16.95
C TYR A 22 14.82 -16.18 17.22
N MET A 23 15.19 -15.06 16.58
CA MET A 23 16.52 -14.45 16.76
C MET A 23 16.78 -13.97 18.20
N ILE A 24 15.76 -13.47 18.88
CA ILE A 24 15.87 -13.03 20.30
C ILE A 24 16.12 -14.23 21.21
N VAL A 25 15.45 -15.35 20.96
CA VAL A 25 15.52 -16.53 21.84
C VAL A 25 16.71 -17.43 21.50
N SER A 26 16.95 -17.67 20.21
CA SER A 26 17.87 -18.70 19.71
C SER A 26 19.13 -18.14 19.04
N GLY A 27 19.20 -16.82 18.85
CA GLY A 27 20.28 -16.17 18.12
C GLY A 27 20.12 -16.23 16.60
N LEU A 28 21.21 -15.93 15.89
CA LEU A 28 21.18 -15.91 14.43
C LEU A 28 20.97 -17.30 13.83
N PRO A 29 20.08 -17.43 12.84
CA PRO A 29 19.91 -18.70 12.14
C PRO A 29 21.18 -19.09 11.35
N GLY A 30 21.38 -20.39 11.15
CA GLY A 30 22.42 -20.87 10.25
C GLY A 30 22.23 -20.35 8.81
N TRP A 31 23.32 -20.26 8.05
CA TRP A 31 23.34 -19.63 6.73
C TRP A 31 22.27 -20.12 5.76
N GLY A 32 22.03 -21.43 5.68
CA GLY A 32 21.00 -21.99 4.82
C GLY A 32 19.57 -21.55 5.22
N ALA A 33 19.28 -21.56 6.53
CA ALA A 33 18.00 -21.09 7.05
C ALA A 33 17.81 -19.57 6.81
N PHE A 34 18.88 -18.79 6.98
CA PHE A 34 18.87 -17.35 6.71
C PHE A 34 18.52 -17.06 5.24
N LEU A 35 19.12 -17.75 4.29
CA LEU A 35 18.81 -17.59 2.86
C LEU A 35 17.35 -17.98 2.55
N ALA A 36 16.84 -19.06 3.14
CA ALA A 36 15.45 -19.47 2.96
C ALA A 36 14.47 -18.43 3.52
N ILE A 37 14.74 -17.89 4.70
CA ILE A 37 13.96 -16.81 5.31
C ILE A 37 13.93 -15.57 4.41
N TRP A 38 15.08 -15.17 3.88
CA TRP A 38 15.18 -14.02 2.98
C TRP A 38 14.43 -14.25 1.67
N ALA A 39 14.51 -15.43 1.10
CA ALA A 39 13.76 -15.78 -0.10
C ALA A 39 12.25 -15.67 0.14
N ILE A 40 11.75 -16.19 1.25
CA ILE A 40 10.33 -16.11 1.62
C ILE A 40 9.91 -14.65 1.82
N GLN A 41 10.69 -13.85 2.57
CA GLN A 41 10.40 -12.44 2.77
C GLN A 41 10.41 -11.66 1.45
N GLY A 42 11.37 -11.93 0.56
CA GLY A 42 11.44 -11.35 -0.77
C GLY A 42 10.22 -11.66 -1.64
N MET A 43 9.74 -12.92 -1.62
CA MET A 43 8.52 -13.32 -2.34
C MET A 43 7.28 -12.58 -1.81
N LEU A 44 7.12 -12.51 -0.49
CA LEU A 44 6.01 -11.81 0.14
C LEU A 44 6.05 -10.30 -0.16
N TYR A 45 7.23 -9.70 -0.09
CA TYR A 45 7.45 -8.30 -0.45
C TYR A 45 7.12 -8.02 -1.93
N SER A 46 7.59 -8.87 -2.84
CA SER A 46 7.28 -8.76 -4.27
C SER A 46 5.77 -8.87 -4.54
N SER A 47 5.07 -9.70 -3.78
CA SER A 47 3.62 -9.86 -3.89
C SER A 47 2.84 -8.59 -3.47
N ILE A 48 3.44 -7.74 -2.63
CA ILE A 48 2.90 -6.42 -2.29
C ILE A 48 3.19 -5.41 -3.41
N LEU A 49 4.42 -5.39 -3.93
CA LEU A 49 4.86 -4.39 -4.90
C LEU A 49 4.25 -4.60 -6.30
N THR A 50 4.09 -5.84 -6.74
CA THR A 50 3.65 -6.17 -8.10
C THR A 50 2.28 -5.55 -8.45
N PRO A 51 1.24 -5.63 -7.58
CA PRO A 51 -0.03 -5.00 -7.87
C PRO A 51 -0.02 -3.46 -7.76
N ALA A 52 0.92 -2.87 -7.01
CA ALA A 52 0.97 -1.42 -6.78
C ALA A 52 1.04 -0.63 -8.09
N GLY A 53 1.87 -1.04 -9.05
CA GLY A 53 1.97 -0.40 -10.35
C GLY A 53 0.68 -0.45 -11.18
N ARG A 54 -0.16 -1.48 -11.00
CA ARG A 54 -1.50 -1.55 -11.61
C ARG A 54 -2.46 -0.56 -10.96
N LEU A 55 -2.47 -0.49 -9.63
CA LEU A 55 -3.31 0.44 -8.89
C LEU A 55 -3.01 1.88 -9.28
N LEU A 56 -1.71 2.26 -9.31
CA LEU A 56 -1.29 3.60 -9.71
C LEU A 56 -1.72 3.95 -11.15
N ARG A 57 -1.62 2.99 -12.09
CA ARG A 57 -2.09 3.21 -13.46
C ARG A 57 -3.61 3.35 -13.58
N LYS A 58 -4.36 2.70 -12.69
CA LYS A 58 -5.83 2.83 -12.66
C LYS A 58 -6.27 4.15 -12.04
N SER A 59 -5.50 4.72 -11.12
CA SER A 59 -5.86 5.92 -10.37
C SER A 59 -5.50 7.24 -11.04
N ALA A 60 -4.87 7.21 -12.23
CA ALA A 60 -4.41 8.41 -12.91
C ALA A 60 -4.56 8.32 -14.44
N HIS A 61 -4.90 9.44 -15.08
CA HIS A 61 -4.84 9.58 -16.53
C HIS A 61 -3.40 9.40 -17.05
N ALA A 62 -3.28 9.08 -18.34
CA ALA A 62 -1.97 8.78 -18.95
C ALA A 62 -0.95 9.92 -18.77
N GLU A 63 -1.43 11.17 -18.78
CA GLU A 63 -0.65 12.39 -18.64
C GLU A 63 -0.09 12.55 -17.23
N ASP A 64 -0.85 12.16 -16.18
CA ASP A 64 -0.50 12.32 -14.78
C ASP A 64 0.30 11.17 -14.19
N ARG A 65 0.34 10.03 -14.89
CA ARG A 65 1.03 8.82 -14.41
C ARG A 65 2.47 9.07 -13.99
N PRO A 66 3.30 9.85 -14.72
CA PRO A 66 4.67 10.12 -14.28
C PRO A 66 4.73 10.79 -12.91
N SER A 67 3.83 11.75 -12.64
CA SER A 67 3.76 12.48 -11.37
C SER A 67 3.32 11.58 -10.21
N VAL A 68 2.32 10.73 -10.45
CA VAL A 68 1.82 9.76 -9.46
C VAL A 68 2.87 8.71 -9.11
N PHE A 69 3.60 8.19 -10.13
CA PHE A 69 4.71 7.27 -9.89
C PHE A 69 5.86 7.94 -9.15
N ALA A 70 6.20 9.19 -9.48
CA ALA A 70 7.23 9.94 -8.76
C ALA A 70 6.85 10.20 -7.29
N ALA A 71 5.60 10.56 -7.02
CA ALA A 71 5.08 10.74 -5.67
C ALA A 71 5.12 9.43 -4.86
N GLN A 72 4.68 8.32 -5.45
CA GLN A 72 4.74 7.00 -4.82
C GLN A 72 6.20 6.59 -4.54
N PHE A 73 7.12 6.82 -5.48
CA PHE A 73 8.54 6.58 -5.29
C PHE A 73 9.08 7.39 -4.12
N ALA A 74 8.82 8.70 -4.08
CA ALA A 74 9.27 9.58 -3.01
C ALA A 74 8.73 9.15 -1.63
N LEU A 75 7.43 8.83 -1.54
CA LEU A 75 6.80 8.36 -0.31
C LEU A 75 7.37 7.02 0.17
N SER A 76 7.57 6.06 -0.73
CA SER A 76 8.15 4.77 -0.37
C SER A 76 9.60 4.91 0.14
N HIS A 77 10.38 5.82 -0.46
CA HIS A 77 11.75 6.09 -0.01
C HIS A 77 11.78 6.91 1.30
N ALA A 78 10.80 7.78 1.53
CA ALA A 78 10.66 8.50 2.80
C ALA A 78 10.51 7.54 3.99
N CYS A 79 9.88 6.37 3.81
CA CYS A 79 9.80 5.34 4.85
C CYS A 79 11.18 4.82 5.27
N TRP A 80 12.19 4.85 4.40
CA TRP A 80 13.56 4.44 4.72
C TRP A 80 14.26 5.39 5.70
N LEU A 81 13.85 6.68 5.73
CA LEU A 81 14.34 7.64 6.72
C LEU A 81 13.99 7.23 8.16
N VAL A 82 12.94 6.43 8.33
CA VAL A 82 12.57 5.87 9.64
C VAL A 82 13.15 4.49 9.82
N ALA A 83 13.01 3.62 8.81
CA ALA A 83 13.40 2.22 8.90
C ALA A 83 14.92 2.02 9.07
N TYR A 84 15.76 2.78 8.37
CA TYR A 84 17.21 2.62 8.45
C TYR A 84 17.79 3.07 9.80
N PRO A 85 17.44 4.25 10.38
CA PRO A 85 17.87 4.61 11.72
C PRO A 85 17.40 3.59 12.78
N VAL A 86 16.16 3.11 12.69
CA VAL A 86 15.65 2.08 13.60
C VAL A 86 16.49 0.80 13.47
N ALA A 87 16.70 0.30 12.25
CA ALA A 87 17.51 -0.90 12.03
C ALA A 87 18.95 -0.73 12.52
N GLY A 88 19.59 0.40 12.19
CA GLY A 88 20.98 0.65 12.54
C GLY A 88 21.18 0.90 14.03
N TRP A 89 20.44 1.84 14.60
CA TRP A 89 20.59 2.22 16.01
C TRP A 89 20.12 1.13 16.97
N VAL A 90 18.92 0.61 16.77
CA VAL A 90 18.39 -0.46 17.62
C VAL A 90 19.21 -1.73 17.45
N GLY A 91 19.63 -2.05 16.22
CA GLY A 91 20.45 -3.23 15.92
C GLY A 91 21.81 -3.18 16.62
N SER A 92 22.46 -2.01 16.65
CA SER A 92 23.74 -1.82 17.32
C SER A 92 23.62 -1.79 18.85
N ALA A 93 22.54 -1.19 19.40
CA ALA A 93 22.36 -1.02 20.84
C ALA A 93 21.75 -2.26 21.53
N PHE A 94 20.79 -2.95 20.85
CA PHE A 94 19.97 -4.00 21.45
C PHE A 94 19.99 -5.32 20.67
N GLY A 95 20.77 -5.39 19.60
CA GLY A 95 20.92 -6.58 18.77
C GLY A 95 19.92 -6.68 17.61
N MET A 96 20.26 -7.52 16.65
CA MET A 96 19.54 -7.68 15.37
C MET A 96 18.09 -8.18 15.57
N GLY A 97 17.85 -9.10 16.49
CA GLY A 97 16.52 -9.61 16.79
C GLY A 97 15.57 -8.51 17.26
N THR A 98 16.05 -7.61 18.14
CA THR A 98 15.28 -6.47 18.63
C THR A 98 15.00 -5.47 17.50
N ALA A 99 15.96 -5.19 16.63
CA ALA A 99 15.76 -4.34 15.46
C ALA A 99 14.70 -4.91 14.52
N MET A 100 14.77 -6.22 14.24
CA MET A 100 13.75 -6.92 13.44
C MET A 100 12.36 -6.86 14.09
N ALA A 101 12.27 -6.98 15.41
CA ALA A 101 11.00 -6.85 16.13
C ALA A 101 10.42 -5.43 16.00
N CYS A 102 11.25 -4.40 16.17
CA CYS A 102 10.82 -3.00 15.98
C CYS A 102 10.32 -2.74 14.55
N LEU A 103 11.04 -3.22 13.53
CA LEU A 103 10.59 -3.10 12.14
C LEU A 103 9.31 -3.90 11.87
N GLY A 104 9.17 -5.10 12.48
CA GLY A 104 7.96 -5.89 12.41
C GLY A 104 6.74 -5.19 13.03
N VAL A 105 6.94 -4.50 14.16
CA VAL A 105 5.89 -3.66 14.78
C VAL A 105 5.54 -2.48 13.90
N LEU A 106 6.50 -1.79 13.30
CA LEU A 106 6.23 -0.73 12.32
C LEU A 106 5.43 -1.25 11.11
N ALA A 107 5.78 -2.42 10.60
CA ALA A 107 5.03 -3.06 9.52
C ALA A 107 3.60 -3.42 9.95
N LEU A 108 3.40 -3.89 11.18
CA LEU A 108 2.08 -4.17 11.75
C LEU A 108 1.24 -2.89 11.84
N VAL A 109 1.81 -1.80 12.33
CA VAL A 109 1.12 -0.50 12.39
C VAL A 109 0.72 -0.05 10.99
N GLY A 110 1.62 -0.13 10.01
CA GLY A 110 1.32 0.18 8.61
C GLY A 110 0.19 -0.69 8.04
N LEU A 111 0.20 -1.99 8.33
CA LEU A 111 -0.87 -2.91 7.93
C LEU A 111 -2.22 -2.53 8.56
N LEU A 112 -2.25 -2.21 9.85
CA LEU A 112 -3.48 -1.81 10.55
C LEU A 112 -4.03 -0.50 9.96
N ILE A 113 -3.17 0.47 9.68
CA ILE A 113 -3.56 1.72 8.99
C ILE A 113 -4.13 1.39 7.60
N ALA A 114 -3.46 0.55 6.83
CA ALA A 114 -3.93 0.15 5.50
C ALA A 114 -5.31 -0.54 5.56
N LEU A 115 -5.54 -1.39 6.56
CA LEU A 115 -6.84 -2.05 6.78
C LEU A 115 -7.94 -1.05 7.16
N ALA A 116 -7.60 -0.02 7.95
CA ALA A 116 -8.55 0.99 8.40
C ALA A 116 -8.91 1.99 7.28
N VAL A 117 -7.93 2.35 6.43
CA VAL A 117 -8.11 3.42 5.43
C VAL A 117 -8.55 2.86 4.08
N TRP A 118 -8.09 1.64 3.71
CA TRP A 118 -8.40 1.07 2.40
C TRP A 118 -9.71 0.29 2.43
N PRO A 119 -10.76 0.74 1.72
CA PRO A 119 -12.05 0.07 1.69
C PRO A 119 -11.94 -1.40 1.25
N ALA A 120 -12.77 -2.26 1.82
CA ALA A 120 -12.78 -3.68 1.49
C ALA A 120 -13.26 -3.95 0.05
N GLU A 121 -14.18 -3.11 -0.43
CA GLU A 121 -14.67 -3.12 -1.80
C GLU A 121 -13.87 -2.13 -2.63
N ASP A 122 -13.41 -2.59 -3.80
CA ASP A 122 -12.68 -1.80 -4.80
C ASP A 122 -13.45 -1.94 -6.14
N PRO A 123 -14.62 -1.29 -6.25
CA PRO A 123 -15.44 -1.38 -7.45
C PRO A 123 -14.72 -0.75 -8.65
N ALA A 124 -14.87 -1.36 -9.82
CA ALA A 124 -14.29 -0.84 -11.05
C ALA A 124 -14.93 0.49 -11.48
N GLU A 125 -16.20 0.67 -11.14
CA GLU A 125 -16.98 1.88 -11.40
C GLU A 125 -17.58 2.38 -10.10
N ILE A 126 -17.46 3.67 -9.87
CA ILE A 126 -17.98 4.34 -8.67
C ILE A 126 -19.11 5.29 -9.07
N GLY A 127 -20.25 5.12 -8.42
CA GLY A 127 -21.38 6.07 -8.54
C GLY A 127 -21.10 7.32 -7.70
N HIS A 128 -21.15 8.49 -8.31
CA HIS A 128 -20.94 9.75 -7.62
C HIS A 128 -21.78 10.89 -8.25
N ILE A 129 -21.79 12.04 -7.59
CA ILE A 129 -22.59 13.21 -7.98
C ILE A 129 -21.66 14.39 -8.13
N HIS A 130 -21.78 15.10 -9.25
CA HIS A 130 -21.19 16.43 -9.42
C HIS A 130 -22.22 17.52 -9.11
N ARG A 131 -22.00 18.26 -8.04
CA ARG A 131 -22.87 19.38 -7.67
C ARG A 131 -22.45 20.70 -8.34
N ASP A 132 -21.19 20.76 -8.78
CA ASP A 132 -20.54 21.97 -9.26
C ASP A 132 -20.47 22.04 -10.79
N LEU A 133 -20.85 20.97 -11.49
CA LEU A 133 -20.85 20.93 -12.95
C LEU A 133 -22.20 21.36 -13.53
N ALA A 134 -22.13 22.12 -14.63
CA ALA A 134 -23.33 22.50 -15.38
C ALA A 134 -24.00 21.25 -16.00
N PRO A 135 -25.35 21.21 -16.10
CA PRO A 135 -26.07 20.02 -16.62
C PRO A 135 -25.69 19.61 -18.05
N ASN A 136 -25.10 20.52 -18.82
CA ASN A 136 -24.63 20.29 -20.18
C ASN A 136 -23.13 20.03 -20.29
N HIS A 137 -22.43 19.86 -19.18
CA HIS A 137 -21.00 19.59 -19.16
C HIS A 137 -20.68 18.29 -19.92
N PRO A 138 -19.60 18.24 -20.75
CA PRO A 138 -19.24 17.07 -21.54
C PRO A 138 -19.16 15.79 -20.70
N HIS A 139 -18.55 15.86 -19.54
CA HIS A 139 -18.40 14.75 -18.62
C HIS A 139 -19.75 14.08 -18.23
N LEU A 140 -20.80 14.87 -18.04
CA LEU A 140 -22.15 14.36 -17.73
C LEU A 140 -22.88 13.79 -18.95
N LYS A 141 -22.50 14.22 -20.17
CA LYS A 141 -23.07 13.68 -21.42
C LYS A 141 -22.52 12.33 -21.78
N ASP A 142 -21.22 12.12 -21.54
CA ASP A 142 -20.53 10.85 -21.83
C ASP A 142 -20.94 9.75 -20.85
N HIS A 143 -21.40 10.11 -19.66
CA HIS A 143 -21.82 9.22 -18.59
C HIS A 143 -23.24 9.54 -18.11
N PRO A 144 -24.27 8.89 -18.68
CA PRO A 144 -25.67 9.23 -18.39
C PRO A 144 -26.00 9.19 -16.91
N VAL A 145 -26.61 10.24 -16.42
CA VAL A 145 -27.08 10.37 -15.03
C VAL A 145 -28.30 9.50 -14.80
N ARG A 146 -28.24 8.61 -13.80
CA ARG A 146 -29.37 7.82 -13.34
C ARG A 146 -29.56 8.04 -11.83
N ASN A 147 -30.76 8.41 -11.40
CA ASN A 147 -31.06 8.73 -10.00
C ASN A 147 -30.12 9.79 -9.40
N ASN A 148 -29.85 10.85 -10.13
CA ASN A 148 -28.93 11.92 -9.76
C ASN A 148 -27.47 11.48 -9.55
N GLN A 149 -27.10 10.31 -10.00
CA GLN A 149 -25.74 9.75 -9.96
C GLN A 149 -25.36 9.27 -11.36
N HIS A 150 -24.07 9.38 -11.67
CA HIS A 150 -23.50 8.72 -12.84
C HIS A 150 -22.38 7.77 -12.38
N ARG A 151 -22.05 6.79 -13.20
CA ARG A 151 -21.09 5.75 -12.88
C ARG A 151 -20.07 5.61 -13.99
N HIS A 152 -18.81 5.66 -13.62
CA HIS A 152 -17.70 5.37 -14.51
C HIS A 152 -16.47 4.92 -13.70
N THR A 153 -15.41 4.51 -14.41
CA THR A 153 -14.11 4.27 -13.78
C THR A 153 -13.60 5.57 -13.17
N PHE A 154 -13.45 5.59 -11.85
CA PHE A 154 -13.06 6.79 -11.13
C PHE A 154 -11.55 7.02 -11.24
N VAL A 155 -11.17 8.23 -11.61
CA VAL A 155 -9.80 8.71 -11.69
C VAL A 155 -9.73 10.06 -10.98
N ILE A 156 -8.67 10.32 -10.24
CA ILE A 156 -8.42 11.63 -9.63
C ILE A 156 -7.97 12.59 -10.73
N ASP A 157 -8.74 13.64 -10.95
CA ASP A 157 -8.51 14.69 -11.95
C ASP A 157 -9.08 16.04 -11.48
N ASP A 158 -9.16 17.04 -12.35
CA ASP A 158 -9.72 18.36 -12.02
C ASP A 158 -11.21 18.32 -11.66
N GLU A 159 -11.95 17.36 -12.16
CA GLU A 159 -13.38 17.15 -11.92
C GLU A 159 -13.61 16.22 -10.70
N HIS A 160 -12.63 15.39 -10.35
CA HIS A 160 -12.66 14.40 -9.27
C HIS A 160 -11.48 14.57 -8.33
N ARG A 161 -11.43 15.67 -7.59
CA ARG A 161 -10.30 16.03 -6.73
C ARG A 161 -10.13 15.16 -5.50
N VAL A 162 -11.21 14.49 -5.08
CA VAL A 162 -11.23 13.67 -3.86
C VAL A 162 -11.90 12.34 -4.17
N TRP A 163 -11.28 11.26 -3.72
CA TRP A 163 -11.87 9.93 -3.83
C TRP A 163 -13.16 9.87 -3.02
N PRO A 164 -14.30 9.44 -3.60
CA PRO A 164 -15.55 9.32 -2.86
C PRO A 164 -15.43 8.17 -1.86
N THR A 165 -15.26 8.54 -0.61
CA THR A 165 -15.08 7.59 0.50
C THR A 165 -16.39 6.97 0.98
N GLN A 166 -17.53 7.59 0.64
CA GLN A 166 -18.87 7.06 0.90
C GLN A 166 -19.87 7.73 -0.04
N GLY A 167 -20.72 6.95 -0.70
CA GLY A 167 -21.95 7.40 -1.32
C GLY A 167 -23.10 7.36 -0.33
#